data_df9abcb436ba0c8989983089fbf1eb43
#
_entry.id   df9abcb436ba0c8989983089fbf1eb43
#
_cell.length_a   1.000
_cell.length_b   1.000
_cell.length_c   1.000
_cell.angle_alpha   90.00
_cell.angle_beta   90.00
_cell.angle_gamma   90.00
#
_symmetry.space_group_name_H-M   'P 1'
#
loop_
_entity.id
_entity.type
_entity.pdbx_description
1 polymer ?
#
loop_
_entity_poly.entity_id
_entity_poly.type
_entity_poly.pdbx_seq_one_letter_code
_entity_poly.pdbx_strand_id
1 'polypeptide(L)'
;MRQTKTPHSCGHRVARLATLVMLLGFLGTLQSKAQTAYALYNDSTLTFYYDENQPDSNYFDMSFHTDPAYGKVPSWYELCDSVDTIVFDDSFADYRPTDCTAWFCGYYLLKNIDGMENLHTDSVKSMNNMFCACSNLYNVDLSHFNTENVEDMSRMFYFSTGFSTLDLSYFNTKNVKDMSEMFYWSYYLGTIFASETFTVESVENSTDMFTGCTALEGAILYDPVRTSARYANYVDGYFTYKDPTAIAPATRTAQNEPIVRYDLQGRRLTAPQRGINIVKQGNKTTKVLVK
;
A
#
# COMPACT_ATOMS: atom_id res chain seq x y z
N MET A 1 26.01 76.52 54.89
CA MET A 1 25.26 76.22 53.67
C MET A 1 26.07 75.25 52.81
N ARG A 2 25.79 73.95 52.79
CA ARG A 2 26.24 72.97 51.83
C ARG A 2 25.22 71.84 51.77
N GLN A 3 24.59 71.72 50.60
CA GLN A 3 23.63 70.64 50.31
C GLN A 3 24.40 69.35 50.05
N THR A 4 24.00 68.30 50.69
CA THR A 4 24.49 66.95 50.47
C THR A 4 23.54 66.22 49.50
N LYS A 5 24.07 65.79 48.33
CA LYS A 5 23.39 64.98 47.37
C LYS A 5 23.39 63.52 47.85
N THR A 6 22.21 62.89 47.81
CA THR A 6 22.01 61.47 48.03
C THR A 6 22.37 60.66 46.83
N PRO A 7 22.96 59.45 46.88
CA PRO A 7 23.25 58.65 45.74
C PRO A 7 22.03 57.82 45.31
N HIS A 8 21.73 57.81 44.01
CA HIS A 8 20.70 57.01 43.41
C HIS A 8 21.08 55.53 43.42
N SER A 9 20.14 54.67 43.82
CA SER A 9 20.28 53.23 43.88
C SER A 9 20.35 52.58 42.47
N CYS A 10 21.45 51.90 42.20
CA CYS A 10 21.68 51.09 41.04
C CYS A 10 21.46 49.60 41.36
N GLY A 11 20.20 49.24 41.70
CA GLY A 11 19.91 47.88 42.21
C GLY A 11 18.86 47.07 41.42
N HIS A 12 18.15 47.68 40.46
CA HIS A 12 16.99 47.00 39.86
C HIS A 12 17.14 46.52 38.42
N ARG A 13 18.27 46.77 37.77
CA ARG A 13 18.48 46.32 36.37
C ARG A 13 19.19 44.97 36.23
N VAL A 14 19.91 44.50 37.24
CA VAL A 14 20.68 43.25 37.19
C VAL A 14 19.79 42.03 37.48
N ALA A 15 18.75 42.18 38.31
CA ALA A 15 17.84 41.07 38.66
C ALA A 15 16.90 40.65 37.54
N ARG A 16 16.58 41.59 36.57
CA ARG A 16 15.71 41.24 35.43
C ARG A 16 16.45 40.55 34.27
N LEU A 17 17.76 40.73 34.16
CA LEU A 17 18.55 40.01 33.13
C LEU A 17 18.86 38.59 33.57
N ALA A 18 19.06 38.33 34.85
CA ALA A 18 19.36 37.01 35.39
C ALA A 18 18.14 36.05 35.27
N THR A 19 16.91 36.59 35.48
CA THR A 19 15.67 35.79 35.31
C THR A 19 15.36 35.46 33.85
N LEU A 20 15.71 36.31 32.92
CA LEU A 20 15.49 36.04 31.47
C LEU A 20 16.49 35.01 30.91
N VAL A 21 17.72 34.99 31.42
CA VAL A 21 18.74 34.00 31.05
C VAL A 21 18.45 32.63 31.63
N MET A 22 17.84 32.51 32.81
CA MET A 22 17.42 31.22 33.38
C MET A 22 16.16 30.67 32.73
N LEU A 23 15.27 31.48 32.14
CA LEU A 23 14.14 30.98 31.37
C LEU A 23 14.54 30.50 29.98
N LEU A 24 15.63 31.02 29.39
CA LEU A 24 16.19 30.55 28.09
C LEU A 24 17.08 29.29 28.27
N GLY A 25 17.56 29.01 29.47
CA GLY A 25 18.36 27.82 29.76
C GLY A 25 17.54 26.54 30.00
N PHE A 26 16.20 26.64 30.11
CA PHE A 26 15.29 25.50 30.27
C PHE A 26 14.46 25.18 28.99
N LEU A 27 14.70 25.88 27.90
CA LEU A 27 14.41 25.34 26.57
C LEU A 27 15.47 24.27 26.32
N GLY A 28 15.40 23.18 27.07
CA GLY A 28 16.02 21.93 26.70
C GLY A 28 15.61 21.69 25.25
N THR A 29 16.57 21.57 24.36
CA THR A 29 16.34 21.11 23.01
C THR A 29 15.52 19.85 23.15
N LEU A 30 14.21 19.93 22.91
CA LEU A 30 13.41 18.79 22.51
C LEU A 30 14.07 18.35 21.19
N GLN A 31 15.08 17.52 21.31
CA GLN A 31 15.71 16.88 20.19
C GLN A 31 14.67 15.90 19.70
N SER A 32 13.85 16.32 18.75
CA SER A 32 12.93 15.44 18.03
C SER A 32 13.78 14.27 17.53
N LYS A 33 13.44 13.06 17.95
CA LYS A 33 14.06 11.85 17.40
C LYS A 33 13.70 11.84 15.92
N ALA A 34 14.65 11.55 15.07
CA ALA A 34 14.37 11.48 13.63
C ALA A 34 13.41 10.32 13.34
N GLN A 35 12.42 10.54 12.49
CA GLN A 35 11.59 9.47 11.97
C GLN A 35 12.43 8.43 11.25
N THR A 36 12.18 7.16 11.51
CA THR A 36 12.83 6.02 10.87
C THR A 36 11.80 5.04 10.37
N ALA A 37 12.06 4.41 9.22
CA ALA A 37 11.23 3.34 8.70
C ALA A 37 11.73 2.00 9.25
N TYR A 38 10.82 1.20 9.77
CA TYR A 38 11.10 -0.11 10.35
C TYR A 38 9.88 -1.02 10.31
N ALA A 39 10.07 -2.32 10.52
CA ALA A 39 8.97 -3.27 10.68
C ALA A 39 9.08 -4.04 11.99
N LEU A 40 7.93 -4.38 12.57
CA LEU A 40 7.81 -5.22 13.76
C LEU A 40 7.03 -6.48 13.43
N TYR A 41 7.53 -7.62 13.91
CA TYR A 41 6.84 -8.91 13.82
C TYR A 41 6.24 -9.28 15.17
N ASN A 42 4.94 -9.57 15.17
CA ASN A 42 4.21 -10.06 16.34
C ASN A 42 3.02 -10.94 15.90
N ASP A 43 2.84 -12.10 16.52
CA ASP A 43 1.69 -12.99 16.31
C ASP A 43 1.31 -13.20 14.83
N SER A 44 2.27 -13.63 13.99
CA SER A 44 2.15 -13.82 12.54
C SER A 44 1.86 -12.56 11.70
N THR A 45 1.88 -11.38 12.33
CA THR A 45 1.70 -10.08 11.66
C THR A 45 3.02 -9.34 11.56
N LEU A 46 3.33 -8.84 10.36
CA LEU A 46 4.45 -7.93 10.11
C LEU A 46 3.89 -6.54 9.85
N THR A 47 4.18 -5.58 10.75
CA THR A 47 3.68 -4.21 10.65
C THR A 47 4.80 -3.23 10.34
N PHE A 48 4.62 -2.39 9.33
CA PHE A 48 5.55 -1.36 8.89
C PHE A 48 5.19 -0.01 9.46
N TYR A 49 6.19 0.72 9.98
CA TYR A 49 6.08 2.04 10.61
C TYR A 49 7.09 3.02 10.03
N TYR A 50 6.76 4.31 10.09
CA TYR A 50 7.70 5.41 9.85
C TYR A 50 7.45 6.52 10.87
N ASP A 51 8.11 6.41 12.02
CA ASP A 51 7.91 7.34 13.14
C ASP A 51 9.17 7.49 14.02
N GLU A 52 9.03 8.17 15.16
CA GLU A 52 10.09 8.38 16.13
C GLU A 52 10.16 7.25 17.21
N ASN A 53 9.29 6.21 17.10
CA ASN A 53 9.10 5.21 18.16
C ASN A 53 9.84 3.89 17.88
N GLN A 54 10.75 3.86 16.91
CA GLN A 54 11.55 2.66 16.64
C GLN A 54 12.17 2.12 17.93
N PRO A 55 11.94 0.85 18.30
CA PRO A 55 12.52 0.23 19.48
C PRO A 55 14.04 0.07 19.34
N ASP A 56 14.74 -0.11 20.49
CA ASP A 56 16.19 -0.32 20.50
C ASP A 56 16.61 -1.68 19.94
N SER A 57 15.69 -2.66 19.87
CA SER A 57 15.94 -4.02 19.39
C SER A 57 14.66 -4.71 18.93
N ASN A 58 14.79 -5.87 18.28
CA ASN A 58 13.68 -6.71 17.79
C ASN A 58 12.81 -6.01 16.72
N TYR A 59 13.46 -5.29 15.81
CA TYR A 59 12.83 -4.71 14.62
C TYR A 59 13.64 -5.08 13.37
N PHE A 60 13.01 -4.91 12.22
CA PHE A 60 13.63 -5.03 10.90
C PHE A 60 13.77 -3.62 10.31
N ASP A 61 14.96 -3.28 9.86
CA ASP A 61 15.19 -2.03 9.13
C ASP A 61 14.83 -2.18 7.63
N MET A 62 14.87 -1.10 6.87
CA MET A 62 14.57 -1.13 5.43
C MET A 62 15.77 -1.56 4.58
N SER A 63 16.76 -2.26 5.16
CA SER A 63 17.95 -2.74 4.45
C SER A 63 17.67 -4.02 3.65
N PHE A 64 18.61 -4.32 2.76
CA PHE A 64 18.61 -5.54 1.95
C PHE A 64 19.86 -6.35 2.19
N HIS A 65 19.76 -7.66 2.06
CA HIS A 65 20.90 -8.57 2.02
C HIS A 65 20.79 -9.50 0.79
N THR A 66 21.78 -10.36 0.58
CA THR A 66 21.78 -11.31 -0.55
C THR A 66 21.45 -12.70 -0.06
N ASP A 67 20.34 -13.24 -0.53
CA ASP A 67 19.95 -14.64 -0.37
C ASP A 67 20.50 -15.47 -1.56
N PRO A 68 21.04 -16.67 -1.33
CA PRO A 68 21.60 -17.51 -2.40
C PRO A 68 20.61 -17.93 -3.49
N ALA A 69 19.33 -18.06 -3.16
CA ALA A 69 18.29 -18.53 -4.08
C ALA A 69 17.55 -17.39 -4.79
N TYR A 70 17.30 -16.29 -4.07
CA TYR A 70 16.44 -15.20 -4.55
C TYR A 70 17.20 -13.89 -4.84
N GLY A 71 18.50 -13.84 -4.51
CA GLY A 71 19.33 -12.65 -4.73
C GLY A 71 19.08 -11.59 -3.67
N LYS A 72 18.74 -10.36 -4.09
CA LYS A 72 18.48 -9.25 -3.18
C LYS A 72 17.13 -9.43 -2.47
N VAL A 73 17.14 -9.51 -1.14
CA VAL A 73 15.95 -9.66 -0.29
C VAL A 73 15.99 -8.68 0.89
N PRO A 74 14.84 -8.25 1.42
CA PRO A 74 14.79 -7.34 2.57
C PRO A 74 15.19 -8.01 3.89
N SER A 75 15.49 -7.21 4.92
CA SER A 75 15.92 -7.70 6.23
C SER A 75 14.91 -8.64 6.90
N TRP A 76 13.62 -8.52 6.59
CA TRP A 76 12.51 -9.35 7.12
C TRP A 76 12.21 -10.59 6.28
N TYR A 77 13.01 -10.91 5.27
CA TYR A 77 12.78 -12.04 4.35
C TYR A 77 12.66 -13.38 5.08
N GLU A 78 13.40 -13.60 6.15
CA GLU A 78 13.37 -14.85 6.93
C GLU A 78 12.02 -15.13 7.61
N LEU A 79 11.09 -14.18 7.61
CA LEU A 79 9.74 -14.35 8.13
C LEU A 79 8.75 -14.93 7.12
N CYS A 80 9.18 -15.29 5.92
CA CYS A 80 8.31 -15.73 4.82
C CYS A 80 7.46 -16.97 5.12
N ASP A 81 7.88 -17.81 6.07
CA ASP A 81 7.17 -18.99 6.54
C ASP A 81 6.37 -18.79 7.84
N SER A 82 6.30 -17.56 8.34
CA SER A 82 5.73 -17.24 9.66
C SER A 82 4.65 -16.15 9.61
N VAL A 83 4.63 -15.33 8.55
CA VAL A 83 3.71 -14.20 8.42
C VAL A 83 2.50 -14.57 7.58
N ASP A 84 1.30 -14.34 8.12
CA ASP A 84 0.04 -14.47 7.37
C ASP A 84 -0.68 -13.13 7.11
N THR A 85 -0.26 -12.07 7.81
CA THR A 85 -0.82 -10.73 7.67
C THR A 85 0.30 -9.67 7.64
N ILE A 86 0.18 -8.73 6.72
CA ILE A 86 1.04 -7.54 6.64
C ILE A 86 0.17 -6.32 6.89
N VAL A 87 0.71 -5.35 7.64
CA VAL A 87 0.05 -4.07 7.92
C VAL A 87 1.01 -2.92 7.60
N PHE A 88 0.54 -1.96 6.81
CA PHE A 88 1.19 -0.66 6.70
C PHE A 88 0.45 0.31 7.62
N ASP A 89 1.08 0.66 8.75
CA ASP A 89 0.53 1.64 9.70
C ASP A 89 0.34 3.01 9.04
N ASP A 90 -0.59 3.82 9.55
CA ASP A 90 -0.85 5.17 9.01
C ASP A 90 0.42 6.05 8.99
N SER A 91 1.36 5.83 9.93
CA SER A 91 2.63 6.54 9.96
C SER A 91 3.51 6.24 8.74
N PHE A 92 3.36 5.06 8.12
CA PHE A 92 4.14 4.67 6.95
C PHE A 92 3.80 5.48 5.69
N ALA A 93 2.67 6.18 5.68
CA ALA A 93 2.23 7.04 4.57
C ALA A 93 3.22 8.17 4.21
N ASP A 94 4.10 8.56 5.12
CA ASP A 94 5.13 9.57 4.88
C ASP A 94 6.46 8.98 4.38
N TYR A 95 6.63 7.65 4.42
CA TYR A 95 7.82 6.98 3.89
C TYR A 95 7.77 6.85 2.36
N ARG A 96 8.92 6.97 1.71
CA ARG A 96 9.06 6.86 0.24
C ARG A 96 10.15 5.85 -0.08
N PRO A 97 9.82 4.55 -0.20
CA PRO A 97 10.78 3.54 -0.63
C PRO A 97 11.24 3.83 -2.06
N THR A 98 12.50 3.53 -2.32
CA THR A 98 13.06 3.59 -3.68
C THR A 98 13.17 2.22 -4.33
N ASP A 99 12.98 1.15 -3.55
CA ASP A 99 13.12 -0.23 -3.96
C ASP A 99 12.17 -1.13 -3.14
N CYS A 100 11.34 -1.90 -3.82
CA CYS A 100 10.44 -2.89 -3.24
C CYS A 100 10.80 -4.33 -3.67
N THR A 101 12.06 -4.56 -4.06
CA THR A 101 12.54 -5.87 -4.46
C THR A 101 12.29 -6.91 -3.38
N ALA A 102 11.61 -7.99 -3.75
CA ALA A 102 11.33 -9.16 -2.92
C ALA A 102 10.64 -8.88 -1.58
N TRP A 103 9.94 -7.75 -1.41
CA TRP A 103 9.35 -7.37 -0.13
C TRP A 103 8.48 -8.47 0.49
N PHE A 104 7.76 -9.22 -0.33
CA PHE A 104 6.89 -10.32 0.10
C PHE A 104 7.19 -11.64 -0.63
N CYS A 105 8.41 -11.77 -1.16
CA CYS A 105 8.83 -12.96 -1.89
C CYS A 105 8.85 -14.19 -0.96
N GLY A 106 8.21 -15.27 -1.39
CA GLY A 106 8.17 -16.52 -0.62
C GLY A 106 7.16 -16.54 0.53
N TYR A 107 6.36 -15.50 0.71
CA TYR A 107 5.36 -15.41 1.79
C TYR A 107 4.14 -16.29 1.48
N TYR A 108 4.35 -17.60 1.42
CA TYR A 108 3.31 -18.55 1.02
C TYR A 108 2.15 -18.69 2.03
N LEU A 109 2.30 -18.22 3.29
CA LEU A 109 1.21 -18.18 4.28
C LEU A 109 0.42 -16.86 4.23
N LEU A 110 0.93 -15.83 3.55
CA LEU A 110 0.33 -14.49 3.50
C LEU A 110 -1.07 -14.53 2.89
N LYS A 111 -2.05 -13.99 3.62
CA LYS A 111 -3.46 -13.94 3.24
C LYS A 111 -3.97 -12.52 3.04
N ASN A 112 -3.49 -11.59 3.87
CA ASN A 112 -3.98 -10.21 3.93
C ASN A 112 -2.83 -9.21 3.94
N ILE A 113 -3.05 -8.09 3.27
CA ILE A 113 -2.20 -6.89 3.38
C ILE A 113 -3.15 -5.73 3.65
N ASP A 114 -3.07 -5.16 4.85
CA ASP A 114 -3.90 -4.05 5.31
C ASP A 114 -3.10 -2.73 5.22
N GLY A 115 -3.77 -1.62 4.93
CA GLY A 115 -3.14 -0.30 4.82
C GLY A 115 -2.25 -0.14 3.57
N MET A 116 -2.52 -0.89 2.48
CA MET A 116 -1.73 -0.80 1.24
C MET A 116 -1.70 0.63 0.66
N GLU A 117 -2.71 1.44 0.95
CA GLU A 117 -2.77 2.87 0.60
C GLU A 117 -1.68 3.70 1.26
N ASN A 118 -1.09 3.23 2.36
CA ASN A 118 0.03 3.87 3.05
C ASN A 118 1.40 3.52 2.44
N LEU A 119 1.45 2.55 1.50
CA LEU A 119 2.67 2.24 0.74
C LEU A 119 2.75 3.11 -0.52
N HIS A 120 3.45 4.22 -0.42
CA HIS A 120 3.67 5.11 -1.56
C HIS A 120 4.85 4.65 -2.43
N THR A 121 4.57 4.32 -3.69
CA THR A 121 5.54 3.75 -4.63
C THR A 121 6.08 4.75 -5.66
N ASP A 122 5.79 6.03 -5.50
CA ASP A 122 6.17 7.09 -6.44
C ASP A 122 7.69 7.26 -6.68
N SER A 123 8.52 6.77 -5.74
CA SER A 123 9.99 6.80 -5.87
C SER A 123 10.60 5.43 -6.22
N VAL A 124 9.78 4.38 -6.33
CA VAL A 124 10.26 3.01 -6.54
C VAL A 124 10.80 2.81 -7.95
N LYS A 125 11.99 2.22 -8.05
CA LYS A 125 12.67 1.84 -9.30
C LYS A 125 12.56 0.35 -9.61
N SER A 126 12.48 -0.50 -8.59
CA SER A 126 12.37 -1.95 -8.74
C SER A 126 11.25 -2.53 -7.89
N MET A 127 10.43 -3.37 -8.52
CA MET A 127 9.44 -4.25 -7.91
C MET A 127 9.75 -5.72 -8.24
N ASN A 128 11.04 -6.01 -8.54
CA ASN A 128 11.50 -7.36 -8.83
C ASN A 128 11.12 -8.33 -7.70
N ASN A 129 10.51 -9.46 -8.04
CA ASN A 129 10.07 -10.48 -7.08
C ASN A 129 9.09 -10.01 -5.97
N MET A 130 8.47 -8.82 -6.05
CA MET A 130 7.74 -8.22 -4.92
C MET A 130 6.69 -9.14 -4.30
N PHE A 131 5.92 -9.87 -5.11
CA PHE A 131 4.90 -10.82 -4.68
C PHE A 131 5.21 -12.25 -5.17
N CYS A 132 6.49 -12.57 -5.39
CA CYS A 132 6.92 -13.89 -5.83
C CYS A 132 6.49 -14.97 -4.84
N ALA A 133 5.90 -16.07 -5.33
CA ALA A 133 5.47 -17.23 -4.53
C ALA A 133 4.48 -16.93 -3.38
N CYS A 134 3.65 -15.89 -3.51
CA CYS A 134 2.56 -15.59 -2.57
C CYS A 134 1.34 -16.48 -2.82
N SER A 135 1.45 -17.77 -2.47
CA SER A 135 0.48 -18.80 -2.88
C SER A 135 -0.89 -18.72 -2.18
N ASN A 136 -0.99 -18.05 -1.03
CA ASN A 136 -2.24 -17.87 -0.28
C ASN A 136 -2.77 -16.44 -0.33
N LEU A 137 -2.13 -15.54 -1.06
CA LEU A 137 -2.62 -14.18 -1.27
C LEU A 137 -3.58 -14.18 -2.47
N TYR A 138 -4.89 -14.21 -2.18
CA TYR A 138 -5.92 -14.31 -3.21
C TYR A 138 -6.35 -12.97 -3.79
N ASN A 139 -6.07 -11.89 -3.08
CA ASN A 139 -6.39 -10.52 -3.50
C ASN A 139 -5.36 -9.55 -2.95
N VAL A 140 -5.04 -8.50 -3.72
CA VAL A 140 -4.19 -7.39 -3.32
C VAL A 140 -4.72 -6.12 -3.96
N ASP A 141 -4.85 -5.03 -3.19
CA ASP A 141 -5.24 -3.73 -3.73
C ASP A 141 -3.99 -2.98 -4.20
N LEU A 142 -3.82 -2.88 -5.51
CA LEU A 142 -2.72 -2.16 -6.17
C LEU A 142 -3.17 -0.81 -6.75
N SER A 143 -4.39 -0.35 -6.43
CA SER A 143 -4.95 0.89 -6.99
C SER A 143 -4.19 2.15 -6.58
N HIS A 144 -3.45 2.10 -5.48
CA HIS A 144 -2.63 3.19 -4.95
C HIS A 144 -1.17 3.18 -5.47
N PHE A 145 -0.80 2.17 -6.27
CA PHE A 145 0.57 2.08 -6.78
C PHE A 145 0.82 3.09 -7.90
N ASN A 146 1.79 3.95 -7.70
CA ASN A 146 2.37 4.75 -8.78
C ASN A 146 3.60 4.03 -9.33
N THR A 147 3.47 3.48 -10.53
CA THR A 147 4.54 2.69 -11.18
C THR A 147 5.30 3.47 -12.25
N GLU A 148 5.04 4.78 -12.39
CA GLU A 148 5.61 5.62 -13.45
C GLU A 148 7.15 5.62 -13.45
N ASN A 149 7.78 5.45 -12.30
CA ASN A 149 9.23 5.45 -12.15
C ASN A 149 9.87 4.06 -12.12
N VAL A 150 9.06 2.99 -12.19
CA VAL A 150 9.55 1.61 -12.11
C VAL A 150 10.22 1.21 -13.41
N GLU A 151 11.41 0.64 -13.30
CA GLU A 151 12.23 0.16 -14.41
C GLU A 151 12.29 -1.38 -14.47
N ASP A 152 12.09 -2.06 -13.33
CA ASP A 152 12.17 -3.51 -13.21
C ASP A 152 10.93 -4.08 -12.50
N MET A 153 10.14 -4.89 -13.23
CA MET A 153 8.99 -5.65 -12.75
C MET A 153 9.19 -7.17 -12.96
N SER A 154 10.44 -7.60 -13.21
CA SER A 154 10.74 -9.00 -13.44
C SER A 154 10.32 -9.86 -12.24
N ARG A 155 9.70 -11.00 -12.49
CA ARG A 155 9.23 -11.95 -11.46
C ARG A 155 8.26 -11.38 -10.43
N MET A 156 7.63 -10.21 -10.67
CA MET A 156 6.79 -9.55 -9.65
C MET A 156 5.71 -10.48 -9.09
N PHE A 157 5.12 -11.33 -9.91
CA PHE A 157 4.11 -12.33 -9.54
C PHE A 157 4.55 -13.76 -9.92
N TYR A 158 5.86 -14.02 -9.92
CA TYR A 158 6.43 -15.32 -10.23
C TYR A 158 5.88 -16.39 -9.26
N PHE A 159 5.35 -17.50 -9.81
CA PHE A 159 4.80 -18.61 -9.03
C PHE A 159 3.72 -18.22 -8.00
N SER A 160 3.01 -17.11 -8.24
CA SER A 160 1.99 -16.58 -7.34
C SER A 160 0.64 -17.23 -7.64
N THR A 161 0.47 -18.45 -7.12
CA THR A 161 -0.68 -19.33 -7.40
C THR A 161 -1.95 -18.95 -6.63
N GLY A 162 -1.89 -17.99 -5.71
CA GLY A 162 -3.07 -17.50 -5.00
C GLY A 162 -4.00 -16.67 -5.88
N PHE A 163 -3.47 -15.92 -6.83
CA PHE A 163 -4.27 -15.02 -7.65
C PHE A 163 -5.02 -15.74 -8.76
N SER A 164 -6.35 -15.59 -8.80
CA SER A 164 -7.17 -15.89 -9.98
C SER A 164 -7.38 -14.66 -10.88
N THR A 165 -7.26 -13.48 -10.30
CA THR A 165 -7.43 -12.19 -10.97
C THR A 165 -6.42 -11.19 -10.43
N LEU A 166 -5.81 -10.40 -11.31
CA LEU A 166 -4.96 -9.26 -10.96
C LEU A 166 -5.49 -7.99 -11.64
N ASP A 167 -5.59 -6.91 -10.86
CA ASP A 167 -5.95 -5.60 -11.38
C ASP A 167 -4.71 -4.71 -11.50
N LEU A 168 -4.17 -4.61 -12.70
CA LEU A 168 -3.05 -3.75 -13.06
C LEU A 168 -3.49 -2.54 -13.89
N SER A 169 -4.80 -2.18 -13.86
CA SER A 169 -5.33 -1.07 -14.64
C SER A 169 -4.76 0.30 -14.23
N TYR A 170 -4.22 0.41 -13.02
CA TYR A 170 -3.55 1.61 -12.51
C TYR A 170 -2.06 1.69 -12.88
N PHE A 171 -1.48 0.63 -13.44
CA PHE A 171 -0.04 0.60 -13.74
C PHE A 171 0.30 1.44 -14.96
N ASN A 172 1.30 2.31 -14.80
CA ASN A 172 1.96 3.02 -15.88
C ASN A 172 3.34 2.39 -16.10
N THR A 173 3.47 1.61 -17.17
CA THR A 173 4.68 0.82 -17.44
C THR A 173 5.61 1.43 -18.49
N LYS A 174 5.43 2.72 -18.80
CA LYS A 174 6.18 3.41 -19.88
C LYS A 174 7.71 3.36 -19.71
N ASN A 175 8.22 3.23 -18.47
CA ASN A 175 9.64 3.20 -18.15
C ASN A 175 10.17 1.81 -17.81
N VAL A 176 9.31 0.78 -17.80
CA VAL A 176 9.70 -0.58 -17.46
C VAL A 176 10.53 -1.20 -18.59
N LYS A 177 11.71 -1.70 -18.24
CA LYS A 177 12.68 -2.34 -19.14
C LYS A 177 12.69 -3.86 -19.01
N ASP A 178 12.43 -4.37 -17.81
CA ASP A 178 12.42 -5.81 -17.56
C ASP A 178 11.08 -6.27 -16.98
N MET A 179 10.43 -7.18 -17.72
CA MET A 179 9.21 -7.91 -17.34
C MET A 179 9.43 -9.42 -17.43
N SER A 180 10.69 -9.89 -17.44
CA SER A 180 10.99 -11.31 -17.54
C SER A 180 10.35 -12.10 -16.40
N GLU A 181 9.76 -13.23 -16.75
CA GLU A 181 9.13 -14.13 -15.79
C GLU A 181 8.07 -13.48 -14.88
N MET A 182 7.51 -12.30 -15.25
CA MET A 182 6.62 -11.51 -14.37
C MET A 182 5.46 -12.33 -13.81
N PHE A 183 4.88 -13.25 -14.59
CA PHE A 183 3.78 -14.12 -14.19
C PHE A 183 4.13 -15.61 -14.32
N TYR A 184 5.40 -15.96 -14.44
CA TYR A 184 5.89 -17.31 -14.66
C TYR A 184 5.27 -18.31 -13.68
N TRP A 185 4.65 -19.41 -14.21
CA TRP A 185 3.98 -20.46 -13.43
C TRP A 185 2.86 -19.99 -12.49
N SER A 186 2.25 -18.84 -12.72
CA SER A 186 1.02 -18.41 -12.02
C SER A 186 -0.19 -19.08 -12.70
N TYR A 187 -0.28 -20.41 -12.59
CA TYR A 187 -1.17 -21.24 -13.38
C TYR A 187 -2.66 -21.12 -13.04
N TYR A 188 -3.05 -20.49 -11.93
CA TYR A 188 -4.44 -20.19 -11.59
C TYR A 188 -4.86 -18.77 -12.01
N LEU A 189 -3.93 -17.95 -12.49
CA LEU A 189 -4.22 -16.60 -12.92
C LEU A 189 -5.01 -16.63 -14.22
N GLY A 190 -6.31 -16.35 -14.13
CA GLY A 190 -7.23 -16.37 -15.27
C GLY A 190 -7.40 -15.01 -15.92
N THR A 191 -7.46 -13.94 -15.15
CA THR A 191 -7.73 -12.59 -15.67
C THR A 191 -6.71 -11.58 -15.17
N ILE A 192 -6.14 -10.81 -16.09
CA ILE A 192 -5.32 -9.64 -15.81
C ILE A 192 -6.02 -8.42 -16.40
N PHE A 193 -6.45 -7.49 -15.54
CA PHE A 193 -6.97 -6.21 -16.00
C PHE A 193 -5.83 -5.22 -16.26
N ALA A 194 -5.91 -4.48 -17.36
CA ALA A 194 -4.98 -3.43 -17.71
C ALA A 194 -5.69 -2.27 -18.42
N SER A 195 -5.10 -1.08 -18.35
CA SER A 195 -5.56 0.11 -19.07
C SER A 195 -4.60 0.52 -20.19
N GLU A 196 -4.85 1.66 -20.80
CA GLU A 196 -4.01 2.23 -21.86
C GLU A 196 -2.59 2.60 -21.38
N THR A 197 -2.40 2.78 -20.06
CA THR A 197 -1.09 3.13 -19.47
C THR A 197 -0.18 1.91 -19.29
N PHE A 198 -0.74 0.68 -19.40
CA PHE A 198 0.08 -0.52 -19.45
C PHE A 198 0.63 -0.72 -20.87
N THR A 199 1.89 -0.35 -21.08
CA THR A 199 2.58 -0.44 -22.36
C THR A 199 3.84 -1.29 -22.25
N VAL A 200 4.27 -1.85 -23.37
CA VAL A 200 5.50 -2.67 -23.46
C VAL A 200 6.54 -2.07 -24.40
N GLU A 201 6.38 -0.81 -24.78
CA GLU A 201 7.24 -0.13 -25.76
C GLU A 201 8.69 0.00 -25.31
N SER A 202 8.92 0.17 -24.00
CA SER A 202 10.27 0.32 -23.40
C SER A 202 10.86 -1.02 -22.94
N VAL A 203 10.13 -2.14 -23.06
CA VAL A 203 10.55 -3.43 -22.52
C VAL A 203 11.65 -4.03 -23.38
N GLU A 204 12.81 -4.22 -22.80
CA GLU A 204 14.00 -4.83 -23.41
C GLU A 204 14.08 -6.34 -23.15
N ASN A 205 13.56 -6.80 -21.99
CA ASN A 205 13.54 -8.20 -21.59
C ASN A 205 12.14 -8.62 -21.12
N SER A 206 11.57 -9.64 -21.75
CA SER A 206 10.28 -10.24 -21.36
C SER A 206 10.30 -11.76 -21.51
N THR A 207 11.50 -12.34 -21.36
CA THR A 207 11.69 -13.79 -21.43
C THR A 207 10.73 -14.50 -20.48
N ASP A 208 9.98 -15.46 -20.97
CA ASP A 208 9.11 -16.35 -20.21
C ASP A 208 8.04 -15.64 -19.34
N MET A 209 7.66 -14.41 -19.69
CA MET A 209 6.71 -13.58 -18.91
C MET A 209 5.43 -14.34 -18.55
N PHE A 210 4.88 -15.14 -19.46
CA PHE A 210 3.64 -15.90 -19.30
C PHE A 210 3.82 -17.42 -19.30
N THR A 211 5.04 -17.95 -19.28
CA THR A 211 5.27 -19.39 -19.28
C THR A 211 4.55 -20.06 -18.11
N GLY A 212 3.71 -21.06 -18.40
CA GLY A 212 2.97 -21.81 -17.38
C GLY A 212 1.69 -21.15 -16.86
N CYS A 213 1.24 -20.01 -17.41
CA CYS A 213 0.01 -19.31 -17.00
C CYS A 213 -1.23 -19.94 -17.67
N THR A 214 -1.48 -21.22 -17.44
CA THR A 214 -2.40 -22.05 -18.22
C THR A 214 -3.87 -21.67 -18.11
N ALA A 215 -4.27 -20.87 -17.12
CA ALA A 215 -5.63 -20.41 -16.93
C ALA A 215 -5.93 -19.06 -17.59
N LEU A 216 -4.92 -18.37 -18.20
CA LEU A 216 -5.11 -17.04 -18.74
C LEU A 216 -6.15 -17.00 -19.87
N GLU A 217 -7.12 -16.08 -19.71
CA GLU A 217 -8.19 -15.81 -20.63
C GLU A 217 -8.32 -14.29 -20.84
N GLY A 218 -7.92 -13.80 -22.01
CA GLY A 218 -8.07 -12.40 -22.42
C GLY A 218 -8.77 -12.31 -23.77
N ALA A 219 -8.25 -11.50 -24.69
CA ALA A 219 -8.70 -11.51 -26.08
C ALA A 219 -8.35 -12.84 -26.79
N ILE A 220 -7.35 -13.56 -26.28
CA ILE A 220 -6.98 -14.90 -26.69
C ILE A 220 -6.85 -15.82 -25.48
N LEU A 221 -6.98 -17.13 -25.69
CA LEU A 221 -6.67 -18.15 -24.70
C LEU A 221 -5.16 -18.37 -24.62
N TYR A 222 -4.69 -18.87 -23.47
CA TYR A 222 -3.29 -19.21 -23.26
C TYR A 222 -2.74 -20.14 -24.34
N ASP A 223 -1.55 -19.82 -24.82
CA ASP A 223 -0.79 -20.61 -25.79
C ASP A 223 0.67 -20.72 -25.30
N PRO A 224 1.21 -21.93 -25.08
CA PRO A 224 2.54 -22.12 -24.49
C PRO A 224 3.71 -21.60 -25.33
N VAL A 225 3.49 -21.23 -26.60
CA VAL A 225 4.51 -20.59 -27.45
C VAL A 225 4.42 -19.05 -27.44
N ARG A 226 3.40 -18.49 -26.79
CA ARG A 226 3.13 -17.05 -26.71
C ARG A 226 3.43 -16.50 -25.33
N THR A 227 4.69 -16.47 -24.95
CA THR A 227 5.10 -16.22 -23.55
C THR A 227 5.73 -14.85 -23.30
N SER A 228 5.97 -14.04 -24.35
CA SER A 228 6.61 -12.72 -24.21
C SER A 228 5.63 -11.57 -23.96
N ALA A 229 6.13 -10.40 -23.59
CA ALA A 229 5.36 -9.17 -23.38
C ALA A 229 4.55 -8.71 -24.61
N ARG A 230 4.84 -9.21 -25.82
CA ARG A 230 4.00 -8.97 -27.00
C ARG A 230 2.51 -9.28 -26.73
N TYR A 231 2.23 -10.25 -25.88
CA TYR A 231 0.87 -10.68 -25.52
C TYR A 231 0.31 -10.00 -24.27
N ALA A 232 1.06 -9.05 -23.68
CA ALA A 232 0.62 -8.25 -22.55
C ALA A 232 -0.23 -7.05 -23.01
N ASN A 233 -1.35 -7.34 -23.68
CA ASN A 233 -2.30 -6.34 -24.18
C ASN A 233 -3.72 -6.92 -24.22
N TYR A 234 -4.72 -6.04 -24.36
CA TYR A 234 -6.15 -6.39 -24.35
C TYR A 234 -6.78 -6.41 -25.76
N VAL A 235 -6.01 -6.26 -26.83
CA VAL A 235 -6.50 -6.28 -28.22
C VAL A 235 -6.41 -7.67 -28.84
N ASP A 236 -5.20 -8.27 -28.77
CA ASP A 236 -4.89 -9.58 -29.31
C ASP A 236 -4.00 -10.40 -28.35
N GLY A 237 -4.03 -10.07 -27.06
CA GLY A 237 -3.22 -10.65 -26.00
C GLY A 237 -4.04 -11.25 -24.85
N TYR A 238 -3.39 -11.41 -23.70
CA TYR A 238 -3.94 -12.08 -22.52
C TYR A 238 -4.65 -11.15 -21.55
N PHE A 239 -4.63 -9.84 -21.77
CA PHE A 239 -5.22 -8.89 -20.83
C PHE A 239 -6.69 -8.60 -21.18
N THR A 240 -7.42 -8.12 -20.18
CA THR A 240 -8.77 -7.57 -20.28
C THR A 240 -8.72 -6.07 -20.02
N TYR A 241 -9.30 -5.26 -20.90
CA TYR A 241 -9.32 -3.80 -20.71
C TYR A 241 -10.14 -3.43 -19.47
N LYS A 242 -9.59 -2.54 -18.64
CA LYS A 242 -10.29 -1.89 -17.53
C LYS A 242 -9.86 -0.43 -17.44
N ASP A 243 -10.84 0.49 -17.50
CA ASP A 243 -10.61 1.91 -17.23
C ASP A 243 -10.42 2.13 -15.71
N PRO A 244 -9.26 2.61 -15.25
CA PRO A 244 -9.02 2.85 -13.83
C PRO A 244 -9.88 3.99 -13.26
N THR A 245 -10.43 4.87 -14.12
CA THR A 245 -11.32 5.96 -13.72
C THR A 245 -12.79 5.56 -13.72
N ALA A 246 -13.13 4.40 -14.28
CA ALA A 246 -14.49 3.89 -14.27
C ALA A 246 -14.92 3.64 -12.82
N ILE A 247 -15.92 4.38 -12.36
CA ILE A 247 -16.58 4.09 -11.07
C ILE A 247 -17.08 2.64 -11.19
N ALA A 248 -16.46 1.73 -10.45
CA ALA A 248 -16.91 0.35 -10.40
C ALA A 248 -18.42 0.38 -10.09
N PRO A 249 -19.29 -0.30 -10.89
CA PRO A 249 -20.68 -0.40 -10.52
C PRO A 249 -20.68 -1.00 -9.12
N ALA A 250 -21.16 -0.22 -8.13
CA ALA A 250 -21.13 -0.58 -6.72
C ALA A 250 -21.53 -2.05 -6.58
N THR A 251 -20.55 -2.93 -6.39
CA THR A 251 -20.80 -4.37 -6.22
C THR A 251 -21.56 -4.48 -4.92
N ARG A 252 -22.87 -4.70 -5.02
CA ARG A 252 -23.79 -4.74 -3.90
C ARG A 252 -23.49 -5.96 -3.02
N THR A 253 -22.64 -5.80 -2.06
CA THR A 253 -22.75 -6.54 -0.81
C THR A 253 -23.74 -5.81 0.11
N ALA A 254 -24.93 -5.56 -0.43
CA ALA A 254 -26.02 -4.85 0.28
C ALA A 254 -26.70 -5.72 1.36
N GLN A 255 -26.07 -6.81 1.80
CA GLN A 255 -26.70 -7.71 2.78
C GLN A 255 -26.28 -7.49 4.23
N ASN A 256 -25.23 -6.72 4.52
CA ASN A 256 -24.76 -6.50 5.89
C ASN A 256 -24.74 -5.04 6.36
N GLU A 257 -25.13 -4.09 5.52
CA GLU A 257 -25.20 -2.69 5.94
C GLU A 257 -26.40 -2.48 6.90
N PRO A 258 -26.22 -1.76 8.03
CA PRO A 258 -27.27 -1.52 8.99
C PRO A 258 -28.42 -0.74 8.35
N ILE A 259 -29.66 -1.22 8.59
CA ILE A 259 -30.86 -0.54 8.12
C ILE A 259 -31.10 0.68 8.99
N VAL A 260 -31.07 1.87 8.40
CA VAL A 260 -31.43 3.13 9.07
C VAL A 260 -32.80 3.60 8.55
N ARG A 261 -33.66 4.02 9.46
CA ARG A 261 -35.04 4.48 9.14
C ARG A 261 -35.20 5.95 9.47
N TYR A 262 -35.97 6.66 8.66
CA TYR A 262 -36.31 8.06 8.86
C TYR A 262 -37.82 8.28 8.63
N ASP A 263 -38.42 9.27 9.28
CA ASP A 263 -39.73 9.78 8.92
C ASP A 263 -39.66 10.71 7.68
N LEU A 264 -40.81 11.21 7.24
CA LEU A 264 -40.85 12.13 6.08
C LEU A 264 -40.20 13.50 6.34
N GLN A 265 -39.95 13.85 7.61
CA GLN A 265 -39.23 15.05 8.01
C GLN A 265 -37.70 14.84 8.15
N GLY A 266 -37.21 13.63 7.85
CA GLY A 266 -35.78 13.29 7.92
C GLY A 266 -35.27 12.95 9.33
N ARG A 267 -36.15 12.81 10.33
CA ARG A 267 -35.78 12.42 11.69
C ARG A 267 -35.52 10.92 11.74
N ARG A 268 -34.43 10.51 12.35
CA ARG A 268 -34.08 9.09 12.49
C ARG A 268 -35.05 8.35 13.43
N LEU A 269 -35.52 7.20 12.97
CA LEU A 269 -36.43 6.33 13.71
C LEU A 269 -35.67 5.14 14.29
N THR A 270 -35.91 4.81 15.54
CA THR A 270 -35.33 3.64 16.22
C THR A 270 -36.10 2.35 15.94
N ALA A 271 -37.39 2.46 15.50
CA ALA A 271 -38.25 1.36 15.10
C ALA A 271 -39.16 1.79 13.96
N PRO A 272 -39.76 0.86 13.20
CA PRO A 272 -40.79 1.18 12.21
C PRO A 272 -41.98 1.91 12.84
N GLN A 273 -42.40 3.03 12.26
CA GLN A 273 -43.60 3.78 12.69
C GLN A 273 -44.67 3.66 11.63
N ARG A 274 -45.95 3.66 12.08
CA ARG A 274 -47.09 3.63 11.18
C ARG A 274 -47.06 4.80 10.20
N GLY A 275 -47.29 4.51 8.93
CA GLY A 275 -47.18 5.47 7.83
C GLY A 275 -45.96 5.23 6.94
N ILE A 276 -45.54 6.26 6.20
CA ILE A 276 -44.43 6.15 5.27
C ILE A 276 -43.10 6.35 6.02
N ASN A 277 -42.26 5.32 5.97
CA ASN A 277 -40.86 5.39 6.46
C ASN A 277 -39.89 5.42 5.28
N ILE A 278 -38.85 6.22 5.38
CA ILE A 278 -37.71 6.19 4.46
C ILE A 278 -36.68 5.25 5.05
N VAL A 279 -36.44 4.17 4.35
CA VAL A 279 -35.47 3.13 4.76
C VAL A 279 -34.21 3.28 3.91
N LYS A 280 -33.07 3.51 4.56
CA LYS A 280 -31.77 3.55 3.93
C LYS A 280 -30.94 2.34 4.36
N GLN A 281 -30.39 1.60 3.38
CA GLN A 281 -29.44 0.51 3.59
C GLN A 281 -28.32 0.67 2.56
N GLY A 282 -27.13 1.01 3.01
CA GLY A 282 -26.02 1.44 2.14
C GLY A 282 -26.44 2.63 1.27
N ASN A 283 -26.21 2.52 -0.03
CA ASN A 283 -26.59 3.55 -1.01
C ASN A 283 -28.04 3.46 -1.47
N LYS A 284 -28.82 2.47 -1.00
CA LYS A 284 -30.22 2.29 -1.40
C LYS A 284 -31.16 2.99 -0.43
N THR A 285 -32.06 3.85 -0.96
CA THR A 285 -33.14 4.49 -0.21
C THR A 285 -34.48 4.00 -0.75
N THR A 286 -35.35 3.52 0.12
CA THR A 286 -36.68 2.97 -0.24
C THR A 286 -37.76 3.60 0.66
N LYS A 287 -38.91 3.93 0.09
CA LYS A 287 -40.11 4.30 0.85
C LYS A 287 -40.89 3.03 1.21
N VAL A 288 -41.18 2.83 2.48
CA VAL A 288 -41.90 1.66 3.00
C VAL A 288 -43.13 2.15 3.73
N LEU A 289 -44.29 1.65 3.34
CA LEU A 289 -45.53 1.89 4.07
C LEU A 289 -45.64 0.86 5.20
N VAL A 290 -45.63 1.34 6.43
CA VAL A 290 -45.87 0.53 7.63
C VAL A 290 -47.34 0.68 8.00
N LYS A 291 -48.10 -0.41 7.98
CA LYS A 291 -49.56 -0.47 8.29
C LYS A 291 -49.81 -0.45 9.78
#